data_5874379d74088675eed74b5c1afcd796
#
_entry.id   5874379d74088675eed74b5c1afcd796
#
_cell.length_a   1.000
_cell.length_b   1.000
_cell.length_c   1.000
_cell.angle_alpha   90.00
_cell.angle_beta   90.00
_cell.angle_gamma   90.00
#
_symmetry.space_group_name_H-M   'P 1'
#
loop_
_entity.id
_entity.type
_entity.pdbx_description
1 polymer ?
#
loop_
_entity_poly.entity_id
_entity_poly.type
_entity_poly.pdbx_seq_one_letter_code
_entity_poly.pdbx_strand_id
1 'polypeptide(L)'
;PEYIFAGLGGMPDLRGFGIFWVDHEALAAAYDMQGAFNQIAVKLAPGAAEQDVRARLSRLLAPYGAGEALGREDQTSHAMLDAEIKEQQVLGTVLPSIFLGVAAFLLHVVVSRLVSTQREQIAALKALGYPNRRIAAHYLKLVMVIVVVGLALGVWLGQALGAAFTRLYAEFFYFPVFEHRLAPQLLVLSLGITVATAVAGTLSAIGATVRLAPAEAMRPPAPGRFRRTLLERLGIRGVAPAWQMILRNMERRPLRTALSIGGVAASVAIVVMGNFIRDAMDHIVDTQFNLAMRSDVILWMVEASHDTARLEVARLPGVTSVESGRDVPVRFTRGPVSERGAIQGYAADPELRRIIDIRGRQTPLPDDGLVMTDRLARKLGLRIGDAVQVQVLEGRRQTLTLTLAATVQEMMGLNAYMERQAL
;
A
#
# COMPACT_ATOMS: atom_id res chain seq x y z
N PRO A 1 23.01 -2.57 8.63
CA PRO A 1 22.90 -1.12 8.63
C PRO A 1 21.43 -0.72 8.78
N GLU A 2 21.17 0.20 9.69
CA GLU A 2 19.85 0.76 9.92
C GLU A 2 19.65 1.94 8.96
N TYR A 3 18.64 1.87 8.09
CA TYR A 3 18.34 2.94 7.12
C TYR A 3 17.15 3.80 7.53
N ILE A 4 16.42 3.37 8.55
CA ILE A 4 15.30 4.10 9.11
C ILE A 4 15.61 4.31 10.58
N PHE A 5 15.62 5.54 11.02
CA PHE A 5 15.82 5.87 12.41
C PHE A 5 14.50 5.72 13.15
N ALA A 6 14.34 4.62 13.86
CA ALA A 6 13.22 4.39 14.74
C ALA A 6 13.66 4.66 16.18
N GLY A 7 13.03 5.62 16.82
CA GLY A 7 13.22 5.89 18.25
C GLY A 7 12.69 4.74 19.12
N LEU A 8 12.85 4.88 20.44
CA LEU A 8 12.42 3.90 21.47
C LEU A 8 10.91 3.64 21.42
N GLY A 9 10.13 3.86 20.56
CA GLY A 9 8.70 3.54 20.38
C GLY A 9 8.39 2.93 19.04
N GLY A 10 9.43 2.65 18.21
CA GLY A 10 9.26 2.08 16.86
C GLY A 10 8.76 3.09 15.82
N MET A 11 8.52 4.36 16.18
CA MET A 11 8.20 5.43 15.25
C MET A 11 9.48 6.16 14.80
N PRO A 12 9.53 6.63 13.53
CA PRO A 12 10.64 7.43 13.06
C PRO A 12 10.80 8.71 13.90
N ASP A 13 11.95 8.86 14.55
CA ASP A 13 12.32 10.07 15.31
C ASP A 13 13.59 10.67 14.71
N LEU A 14 13.42 11.61 13.81
CA LEU A 14 14.52 12.28 13.10
C LEU A 14 15.20 13.37 13.90
N ARG A 15 14.64 13.77 15.05
CA ARG A 15 15.17 14.88 15.85
C ARG A 15 15.83 14.41 17.13
N GLY A 16 15.29 13.37 17.77
CA GLY A 16 15.74 12.88 19.06
C GLY A 16 16.57 11.61 19.00
N PHE A 17 16.66 10.95 17.85
CA PHE A 17 17.35 9.68 17.69
C PHE A 17 18.40 9.73 16.59
N GLY A 18 19.61 9.26 16.88
CA GLY A 18 20.71 9.16 15.94
C GLY A 18 21.50 7.87 16.11
N ILE A 19 22.10 7.39 15.03
CA ILE A 19 22.99 6.23 15.02
C ILE A 19 24.41 6.74 14.69
N PHE A 20 25.36 6.46 15.59
CA PHE A 20 26.74 6.86 15.45
C PHE A 20 27.58 5.61 15.23
N TRP A 21 28.45 5.64 14.25
CA TRP A 21 29.47 4.61 14.02
C TRP A 21 30.79 5.11 14.58
N VAL A 22 31.28 4.39 15.59
CA VAL A 22 32.50 4.74 16.31
C VAL A 22 33.42 3.53 16.28
N ASP A 23 34.72 3.73 16.40
CA ASP A 23 35.68 2.65 16.54
C ASP A 23 35.36 1.77 17.75
N HIS A 24 35.45 0.45 17.58
CA HIS A 24 35.05 -0.51 18.62
C HIS A 24 35.85 -0.36 19.92
N GLU A 25 37.18 -0.13 19.81
CA GLU A 25 38.04 0.01 21.00
C GLU A 25 37.73 1.30 21.76
N ALA A 26 37.47 2.40 21.03
CA ALA A 26 37.09 3.67 21.63
C ALA A 26 35.73 3.56 22.35
N LEU A 27 34.75 2.88 21.74
CA LEU A 27 33.44 2.66 22.35
C LEU A 27 33.54 1.74 23.58
N ALA A 28 34.29 0.64 23.47
CA ALA A 28 34.53 -0.30 24.57
C ALA A 28 35.19 0.39 25.78
N ALA A 29 36.16 1.28 25.52
CA ALA A 29 36.78 2.07 26.59
C ALA A 29 35.82 3.04 27.27
N ALA A 30 34.94 3.71 26.48
CA ALA A 30 33.98 4.67 27.00
C ALA A 30 32.86 4.02 27.85
N TYR A 31 32.51 2.77 27.58
CA TYR A 31 31.42 2.06 28.27
C TYR A 31 31.91 0.93 29.20
N ASP A 32 33.22 0.85 29.45
CA ASP A 32 33.85 -0.20 30.27
C ASP A 32 33.49 -1.63 29.78
N MET A 33 33.48 -1.80 28.47
CA MET A 33 33.08 -3.05 27.78
C MET A 33 34.25 -3.70 27.00
N GLN A 34 35.48 -3.63 27.51
CA GLN A 34 36.65 -4.22 26.85
C GLN A 34 36.46 -5.74 26.67
N GLY A 35 36.58 -6.18 25.41
CA GLY A 35 36.40 -7.58 25.05
C GLY A 35 34.95 -8.08 25.09
N ALA A 36 33.99 -7.20 25.36
CA ALA A 36 32.56 -7.51 25.32
C ALA A 36 31.89 -7.06 24.00
N PHE A 37 30.82 -7.71 23.66
CA PHE A 37 29.95 -7.34 22.54
C PHE A 37 28.50 -7.61 22.87
N ASN A 38 27.59 -6.87 22.25
CA ASN A 38 26.15 -7.03 22.43
C ASN A 38 25.41 -7.41 21.13
N GLN A 39 26.12 -7.56 20.02
CA GLN A 39 25.55 -7.94 18.72
C GLN A 39 26.49 -8.91 17.98
N ILE A 40 25.89 -9.94 17.35
CA ILE A 40 26.59 -10.88 16.47
C ILE A 40 25.87 -10.90 15.13
N ALA A 41 26.60 -10.64 14.05
CA ALA A 41 26.12 -10.82 12.68
C ALA A 41 26.67 -12.12 12.09
N VAL A 42 25.79 -12.95 11.53
CA VAL A 42 26.13 -14.25 10.98
C VAL A 42 25.77 -14.30 9.49
N LYS A 43 26.71 -14.76 8.68
CA LYS A 43 26.49 -15.07 7.27
C LYS A 43 26.32 -16.57 7.10
N LEU A 44 25.21 -16.98 6.50
CA LEU A 44 24.91 -18.38 6.26
C LEU A 44 25.66 -18.92 5.03
N ALA A 45 26.03 -20.21 5.06
CA ALA A 45 26.53 -20.90 3.89
C ALA A 45 25.40 -21.08 2.84
N PRO A 46 25.73 -21.17 1.54
CA PRO A 46 24.73 -21.46 0.51
C PRO A 46 24.01 -22.78 0.80
N GLY A 47 22.67 -22.74 0.81
CA GLY A 47 21.83 -23.91 1.06
C GLY A 47 21.57 -24.24 2.54
N ALA A 48 22.11 -23.46 3.48
CA ALA A 48 21.80 -23.65 4.91
C ALA A 48 20.35 -23.26 5.21
N ALA A 49 19.65 -24.10 6.00
CA ALA A 49 18.32 -23.78 6.49
C ALA A 49 18.38 -22.69 7.56
N GLU A 50 17.94 -21.47 7.21
CA GLU A 50 18.01 -20.31 8.09
C GLU A 50 17.33 -20.55 9.44
N GLN A 51 16.13 -21.15 9.43
CA GLN A 51 15.36 -21.43 10.66
C GLN A 51 16.11 -22.35 11.63
N ASP A 52 16.78 -23.38 11.11
CA ASP A 52 17.55 -24.32 11.95
C ASP A 52 18.76 -23.63 12.56
N VAL A 53 19.46 -22.81 11.78
CA VAL A 53 20.63 -22.06 12.27
C VAL A 53 20.19 -21.04 13.33
N ARG A 54 19.10 -20.31 13.10
CA ARG A 54 18.52 -19.36 14.08
C ARG A 54 18.15 -20.06 15.38
N ALA A 55 17.48 -21.21 15.31
CA ALA A 55 17.12 -21.99 16.49
C ALA A 55 18.33 -22.52 17.28
N ARG A 56 19.40 -22.91 16.59
CA ARG A 56 20.67 -23.30 17.21
C ARG A 56 21.39 -22.14 17.88
N LEU A 57 21.48 -20.99 17.17
CA LEU A 57 22.10 -19.77 17.71
C LEU A 57 21.36 -19.28 18.95
N SER A 58 20.04 -19.23 18.92
CA SER A 58 19.25 -18.81 20.08
C SER A 58 19.46 -19.70 21.28
N ARG A 59 19.57 -21.03 21.08
CA ARG A 59 19.89 -22.00 22.17
C ARG A 59 21.32 -21.85 22.67
N LEU A 60 22.28 -21.70 21.77
CA LEU A 60 23.69 -21.56 22.12
C LEU A 60 23.96 -20.30 22.95
N LEU A 61 23.33 -19.22 22.59
CA LEU A 61 23.57 -17.90 23.18
C LEU A 61 22.62 -17.57 24.34
N ALA A 62 21.61 -18.39 24.59
CA ALA A 62 20.69 -18.21 25.72
C ALA A 62 21.38 -18.06 27.09
N PRO A 63 22.43 -18.86 27.43
CA PRO A 63 23.15 -18.71 28.70
C PRO A 63 23.87 -17.37 28.85
N TYR A 64 24.19 -16.71 27.73
CA TYR A 64 24.85 -15.40 27.70
C TYR A 64 23.85 -14.22 27.68
N GLY A 65 22.56 -14.47 27.89
CA GLY A 65 21.54 -13.46 27.91
C GLY A 65 21.11 -12.96 26.51
N ALA A 66 21.59 -13.61 25.42
CA ALA A 66 21.23 -13.20 24.08
C ALA A 66 19.72 -13.33 23.84
N GLY A 67 19.17 -12.38 23.12
CA GLY A 67 17.84 -12.43 22.56
C GLY A 67 17.69 -13.56 21.52
N GLU A 68 16.56 -13.62 20.87
CA GLU A 68 16.35 -14.54 19.77
C GLU A 68 17.09 -14.06 18.53
N ALA A 69 17.68 -14.98 17.78
CA ALA A 69 18.30 -14.68 16.50
C ALA A 69 17.25 -14.20 15.48
N LEU A 70 17.42 -12.99 14.98
CA LEU A 70 16.54 -12.37 13.98
C LEU A 70 17.02 -12.75 12.58
N GLY A 71 16.10 -13.12 11.69
CA GLY A 71 16.37 -13.17 10.27
C GLY A 71 16.41 -11.79 9.65
N ARG A 72 16.91 -11.71 8.43
CA ARG A 72 16.97 -10.46 7.70
C ARG A 72 15.58 -9.86 7.46
N GLU A 73 14.59 -10.71 7.21
CA GLU A 73 13.20 -10.29 6.96
C GLU A 73 12.55 -9.68 8.21
N ASP A 74 12.98 -10.13 9.41
CA ASP A 74 12.48 -9.65 10.69
C ASP A 74 13.15 -8.35 11.17
N GLN A 75 14.21 -7.91 10.50
CA GLN A 75 14.89 -6.66 10.83
C GLN A 75 13.97 -5.47 10.50
N THR A 76 13.74 -4.59 11.46
CA THR A 76 12.76 -3.50 11.37
C THR A 76 12.95 -2.63 10.12
N SER A 77 14.17 -2.17 9.86
CA SER A 77 14.48 -1.36 8.68
C SER A 77 14.22 -2.11 7.37
N HIS A 78 14.53 -3.40 7.33
CA HIS A 78 14.27 -4.21 6.14
C HIS A 78 12.78 -4.45 5.92
N ALA A 79 12.03 -4.80 6.96
CA ALA A 79 10.59 -5.04 6.90
C ALA A 79 9.82 -3.78 6.45
N MET A 80 10.19 -2.61 6.98
CA MET A 80 9.61 -1.33 6.59
C MET A 80 9.91 -1.01 5.12
N LEU A 81 11.16 -1.17 4.70
CA LEU A 81 11.56 -0.90 3.32
C LEU A 81 10.90 -1.88 2.33
N ASP A 82 10.82 -3.16 2.67
CA ASP A 82 10.15 -4.17 1.84
C ASP A 82 8.65 -3.90 1.70
N ALA A 83 7.99 -3.47 2.79
CA ALA A 83 6.59 -3.06 2.75
C ALA A 83 6.38 -1.86 1.84
N GLU A 84 7.24 -0.82 1.94
CA GLU A 84 7.19 0.36 1.09
C GLU A 84 7.44 0.03 -0.39
N ILE A 85 8.44 -0.81 -0.69
CA ILE A 85 8.71 -1.26 -2.06
C ILE A 85 7.51 -2.01 -2.64
N LYS A 86 6.88 -2.89 -1.88
CA LYS A 86 5.68 -3.62 -2.31
C LYS A 86 4.51 -2.69 -2.59
N GLU A 87 4.29 -1.70 -1.74
CA GLU A 87 3.25 -0.70 -1.94
C GLU A 87 3.51 0.11 -3.22
N GLN A 88 4.74 0.60 -3.42
CA GLN A 88 5.13 1.31 -4.63
C GLN A 88 5.03 0.46 -5.89
N GLN A 89 5.32 -0.83 -5.83
CA GLN A 89 5.13 -1.75 -6.95
C GLN A 89 3.66 -1.89 -7.35
N VAL A 90 2.76 -1.99 -6.38
CA VAL A 90 1.31 -2.07 -6.64
C VAL A 90 0.82 -0.77 -7.26
N LEU A 91 1.14 0.38 -6.67
CA LEU A 91 0.76 1.70 -7.18
C LEU A 91 1.36 1.96 -8.58
N GLY A 92 2.63 1.62 -8.78
CA GLY A 92 3.34 1.77 -10.05
C GLY A 92 2.85 0.83 -11.16
N THR A 93 2.05 -0.18 -10.84
CA THR A 93 1.44 -1.09 -11.81
C THR A 93 -0.03 -0.77 -12.07
N VAL A 94 -0.82 -0.63 -11.02
CA VAL A 94 -2.27 -0.45 -11.11
C VAL A 94 -2.63 0.90 -11.74
N LEU A 95 -2.09 2.00 -11.24
CA LEU A 95 -2.40 3.33 -11.73
C LEU A 95 -2.03 3.51 -13.22
N PRO A 96 -0.79 3.22 -13.65
CA PRO A 96 -0.44 3.33 -15.07
C PRO A 96 -1.27 2.44 -15.96
N SER A 97 -1.67 1.23 -15.52
CA SER A 97 -2.53 0.33 -16.30
C SER A 97 -3.90 0.93 -16.56
N ILE A 98 -4.51 1.57 -15.55
CA ILE A 98 -5.79 2.28 -15.70
C ILE A 98 -5.63 3.46 -16.67
N PHE A 99 -4.60 4.29 -16.48
CA PHE A 99 -4.34 5.44 -17.38
C PHE A 99 -4.10 5.01 -18.82
N LEU A 100 -3.32 3.96 -19.05
CA LEU A 100 -3.08 3.42 -20.39
C LEU A 100 -4.38 2.90 -21.02
N GLY A 101 -5.22 2.23 -20.24
CA GLY A 101 -6.54 1.77 -20.70
C GLY A 101 -7.43 2.92 -21.15
N VAL A 102 -7.51 3.99 -20.34
CA VAL A 102 -8.27 5.20 -20.66
C VAL A 102 -7.69 5.90 -21.88
N ALA A 103 -6.37 6.07 -21.95
CA ALA A 103 -5.68 6.69 -23.08
C ALA A 103 -5.89 5.92 -24.39
N ALA A 104 -5.78 4.59 -24.36
CA ALA A 104 -6.07 3.74 -25.51
C ALA A 104 -7.50 3.88 -26.00
N PHE A 105 -8.46 3.94 -25.07
CA PHE A 105 -9.87 4.14 -25.38
C PHE A 105 -10.10 5.52 -26.02
N LEU A 106 -9.58 6.60 -25.44
CA LEU A 106 -9.71 7.95 -26.00
C LEU A 106 -9.10 8.03 -27.39
N LEU A 107 -7.91 7.45 -27.57
CA LEU A 107 -7.24 7.39 -28.87
C LEU A 107 -8.10 6.64 -29.88
N HIS A 108 -8.66 5.48 -29.52
CA HIS A 108 -9.58 4.73 -30.38
C HIS A 108 -10.80 5.56 -30.77
N VAL A 109 -11.42 6.29 -29.85
CA VAL A 109 -12.59 7.13 -30.13
C VAL A 109 -12.24 8.28 -31.08
N VAL A 110 -11.14 9.01 -30.80
CA VAL A 110 -10.69 10.14 -31.62
C VAL A 110 -10.33 9.69 -33.03
N VAL A 111 -9.52 8.63 -33.16
CA VAL A 111 -9.11 8.09 -34.46
C VAL A 111 -10.32 7.54 -35.24
N SER A 112 -11.24 6.83 -34.56
CA SER A 112 -12.47 6.33 -35.19
C SER A 112 -13.33 7.49 -35.73
N ARG A 113 -13.42 8.59 -35.00
CA ARG A 113 -14.15 9.79 -35.44
C ARG A 113 -13.46 10.44 -36.63
N LEU A 114 -12.13 10.64 -36.57
CA LEU A 114 -11.34 11.22 -37.65
C LEU A 114 -11.51 10.40 -38.93
N VAL A 115 -11.33 9.08 -38.87
CA VAL A 115 -11.49 8.17 -40.01
C VAL A 115 -12.92 8.16 -40.55
N SER A 116 -13.93 8.23 -39.68
CA SER A 116 -15.35 8.31 -40.14
C SER A 116 -15.69 9.59 -40.82
N THR A 117 -15.12 10.72 -40.42
CA THR A 117 -15.31 12.04 -41.04
C THR A 117 -14.62 12.10 -42.40
N GLN A 118 -13.49 11.41 -42.57
CA GLN A 118 -12.74 11.39 -43.83
C GLN A 118 -13.09 10.18 -44.72
N ARG A 119 -14.25 9.54 -44.49
CA ARG A 119 -14.67 8.32 -45.18
C ARG A 119 -14.69 8.47 -46.70
N GLU A 120 -15.19 9.59 -47.22
CA GLU A 120 -15.26 9.87 -48.67
C GLU A 120 -13.87 10.02 -49.29
N GLN A 121 -12.94 10.67 -48.60
CA GLN A 121 -11.54 10.80 -49.03
C GLN A 121 -10.84 9.47 -49.07
N ILE A 122 -11.07 8.62 -48.06
CA ILE A 122 -10.55 7.27 -48.01
C ILE A 122 -11.10 6.42 -49.19
N ALA A 123 -12.38 6.59 -49.51
CA ALA A 123 -13.01 5.88 -50.64
C ALA A 123 -12.43 6.32 -51.98
N ALA A 124 -12.20 7.63 -52.18
CA ALA A 124 -11.56 8.17 -53.36
C ALA A 124 -10.13 7.64 -53.54
N LEU A 125 -9.32 7.65 -52.47
CA LEU A 125 -7.97 7.08 -52.51
C LEU A 125 -7.96 5.60 -52.86
N LYS A 126 -8.93 4.82 -52.37
CA LYS A 126 -9.09 3.40 -52.71
C LYS A 126 -9.51 3.22 -54.16
N ALA A 127 -10.39 4.05 -54.68
CA ALA A 127 -10.78 4.05 -56.07
C ALA A 127 -9.60 4.33 -57.02
N LEU A 128 -8.65 5.16 -56.58
CA LEU A 128 -7.39 5.44 -57.26
C LEU A 128 -6.33 4.35 -57.09
N GLY A 129 -6.66 3.18 -56.45
CA GLY A 129 -5.80 2.05 -56.33
C GLY A 129 -4.85 2.04 -55.08
N TYR A 130 -5.02 2.95 -54.15
CA TYR A 130 -4.22 2.93 -52.92
C TYR A 130 -4.58 1.70 -52.04
N PRO A 131 -3.59 0.88 -51.69
CA PRO A 131 -3.86 -0.29 -50.85
C PRO A 131 -4.17 0.12 -49.43
N ASN A 132 -5.01 -0.68 -48.76
CA ASN A 132 -5.43 -0.49 -47.37
C ASN A 132 -4.25 -0.24 -46.38
N ARG A 133 -3.11 -0.90 -46.64
CA ARG A 133 -1.89 -0.73 -45.81
C ARG A 133 -1.32 0.68 -45.85
N ARG A 134 -1.33 1.35 -47.02
CA ARG A 134 -0.84 2.72 -47.17
C ARG A 134 -1.75 3.72 -46.44
N ILE A 135 -3.07 3.50 -46.54
CA ILE A 135 -4.05 4.33 -45.84
C ILE A 135 -3.90 4.15 -44.34
N ALA A 136 -3.82 2.91 -43.85
CA ALA A 136 -3.60 2.63 -42.42
C ALA A 136 -2.28 3.22 -41.93
N ALA A 137 -1.20 3.12 -42.71
CA ALA A 137 0.10 3.69 -42.35
C ALA A 137 0.07 5.22 -42.24
N HIS A 138 -0.75 5.91 -43.06
CA HIS A 138 -0.90 7.36 -42.96
C HIS A 138 -1.47 7.79 -41.59
N TYR A 139 -2.57 7.17 -41.17
CA TYR A 139 -3.17 7.46 -39.87
C TYR A 139 -2.27 7.01 -38.71
N LEU A 140 -1.58 5.88 -38.87
CA LEU A 140 -0.62 5.42 -37.88
C LEU A 140 0.54 6.41 -37.68
N LYS A 141 1.07 6.97 -38.78
CA LYS A 141 2.11 8.04 -38.70
C LYS A 141 1.61 9.26 -37.95
N LEU A 142 0.37 9.69 -38.22
CA LEU A 142 -0.24 10.83 -37.50
C LEU A 142 -0.30 10.56 -36.00
N VAL A 143 -0.77 9.37 -35.61
CA VAL A 143 -0.84 8.97 -34.20
C VAL A 143 0.54 8.84 -33.59
N MET A 144 1.51 8.29 -34.33
CA MET A 144 2.89 8.15 -33.85
C MET A 144 3.56 9.49 -33.57
N VAL A 145 3.28 10.55 -34.33
CA VAL A 145 3.76 11.90 -34.01
C VAL A 145 3.23 12.35 -32.64
N ILE A 146 1.94 12.16 -32.38
CA ILE A 146 1.33 12.51 -31.09
C ILE A 146 1.96 11.69 -29.97
N VAL A 147 2.15 10.39 -30.18
CA VAL A 147 2.76 9.46 -29.21
C VAL A 147 4.20 9.86 -28.90
N VAL A 148 5.01 10.20 -29.90
CA VAL A 148 6.41 10.63 -29.72
C VAL A 148 6.50 11.91 -28.89
N VAL A 149 5.67 12.92 -29.21
CA VAL A 149 5.63 14.15 -28.42
C VAL A 149 5.15 13.88 -27.00
N GLY A 150 4.09 13.07 -26.83
CA GLY A 150 3.58 12.66 -25.52
C GLY A 150 4.61 11.90 -24.69
N LEU A 151 5.37 11.00 -25.32
CA LEU A 151 6.45 10.26 -24.66
C LEU A 151 7.62 11.17 -24.24
N ALA A 152 8.02 12.11 -25.08
CA ALA A 152 9.07 13.07 -24.72
C ALA A 152 8.69 13.92 -23.52
N LEU A 153 7.46 14.44 -23.51
CA LEU A 153 6.90 15.16 -22.35
C LEU A 153 6.75 14.25 -21.13
N GLY A 154 6.28 13.02 -21.32
CA GLY A 154 6.12 12.04 -20.25
C GLY A 154 7.45 11.65 -19.60
N VAL A 155 8.50 11.44 -20.37
CA VAL A 155 9.83 11.17 -19.83
C VAL A 155 10.39 12.38 -19.08
N TRP A 156 10.22 13.58 -19.62
CA TRP A 156 10.65 14.81 -18.95
C TRP A 156 9.93 15.05 -17.62
N LEU A 157 8.61 14.95 -17.60
CA LEU A 157 7.80 15.06 -16.38
C LEU A 157 8.13 13.94 -15.39
N GLY A 158 8.30 12.70 -15.88
CA GLY A 158 8.66 11.55 -15.06
C GLY A 158 10.03 11.73 -14.38
N GLN A 159 11.00 12.30 -15.07
CA GLN A 159 12.29 12.68 -14.50
C GLN A 159 12.13 13.72 -13.38
N ALA A 160 11.39 14.78 -13.65
CA ALA A 160 11.18 15.86 -12.69
C ALA A 160 10.46 15.39 -11.44
N LEU A 161 9.38 14.63 -11.61
CA LEU A 161 8.62 14.05 -10.50
C LEU A 161 9.44 13.01 -9.74
N GLY A 162 10.13 12.10 -10.43
CA GLY A 162 10.98 11.10 -9.80
C GLY A 162 12.09 11.74 -8.96
N ALA A 163 12.73 12.80 -9.45
CA ALA A 163 13.73 13.53 -8.68
C ALA A 163 13.13 14.25 -7.46
N ALA A 164 11.89 14.76 -7.58
CA ALA A 164 11.18 15.38 -6.45
C ALA A 164 10.80 14.34 -5.39
N PHE A 165 10.29 13.18 -5.80
CA PHE A 165 10.00 12.06 -4.91
C PHE A 165 11.26 11.54 -4.21
N THR A 166 12.35 11.36 -4.93
CA THR A 166 13.63 10.93 -4.35
C THR A 166 14.09 11.90 -3.26
N ARG A 167 13.95 13.20 -3.48
CA ARG A 167 14.28 14.21 -2.45
C ARG A 167 13.37 14.12 -1.22
N LEU A 168 12.06 13.93 -1.42
CA LEU A 168 11.11 13.74 -0.32
C LEU A 168 11.47 12.49 0.50
N TYR A 169 11.75 11.37 -0.16
CA TYR A 169 12.14 10.12 0.52
C TYR A 169 13.49 10.23 1.24
N ALA A 170 14.41 11.05 0.76
CA ALA A 170 15.69 11.29 1.41
C ALA A 170 15.56 11.98 2.79
N GLU A 171 14.42 12.58 3.08
CA GLU A 171 14.13 13.13 4.41
C GLU A 171 13.81 12.03 5.44
N PHE A 172 13.32 10.88 4.99
CA PHE A 172 12.90 9.76 5.83
C PHE A 172 13.88 8.58 5.83
N PHE A 173 14.58 8.36 4.70
CA PHE A 173 15.47 7.22 4.50
C PHE A 173 16.91 7.69 4.31
N TYR A 174 17.80 7.29 5.20
CA TYR A 174 19.20 7.66 5.15
C TYR A 174 20.04 6.59 4.45
N PHE A 175 19.99 6.59 3.12
CA PHE A 175 20.87 5.73 2.32
C PHE A 175 22.20 6.43 2.03
N PRO A 176 23.32 5.69 2.01
CA PRO A 176 24.63 6.27 1.66
C PRO A 176 24.67 6.87 0.25
N VAL A 177 23.91 6.28 -0.68
CA VAL A 177 23.74 6.78 -2.05
C VAL A 177 22.25 6.68 -2.36
N PHE A 178 21.58 7.83 -2.47
CA PHE A 178 20.17 7.91 -2.79
C PHE A 178 19.96 8.91 -3.92
N GLU A 179 20.21 8.43 -5.14
CA GLU A 179 20.10 9.22 -6.35
C GLU A 179 18.97 8.72 -7.24
N HIS A 180 18.24 9.67 -7.82
CA HIS A 180 17.25 9.33 -8.82
C HIS A 180 17.95 8.87 -10.10
N ARG A 181 17.78 7.62 -10.48
CA ARG A 181 18.29 7.05 -11.74
C ARG A 181 17.15 6.36 -12.48
N LEU A 182 16.85 6.83 -13.68
CA LEU A 182 15.94 6.12 -14.57
C LEU A 182 16.62 4.85 -15.08
N ALA A 183 16.09 3.69 -14.71
CA ALA A 183 16.54 2.42 -15.25
C ALA A 183 16.20 2.36 -16.75
N PRO A 184 17.18 2.18 -17.66
CA PRO A 184 16.94 2.11 -19.10
C PRO A 184 15.92 1.03 -19.48
N GLN A 185 15.90 -0.07 -18.74
CA GLN A 185 14.96 -1.18 -18.95
C GLN A 185 13.50 -0.74 -18.73
N LEU A 186 13.22 0.07 -17.69
CA LEU A 186 11.89 0.60 -17.42
C LEU A 186 11.45 1.61 -18.47
N LEU A 187 12.39 2.43 -18.98
CA LEU A 187 12.12 3.32 -20.11
C LEU A 187 11.72 2.56 -21.36
N VAL A 188 12.49 1.56 -21.75
CA VAL A 188 12.21 0.73 -22.93
C VAL A 188 10.87 -0.01 -22.78
N LEU A 189 10.60 -0.56 -21.60
CA LEU A 189 9.34 -1.25 -21.31
C LEU A 189 8.15 -0.29 -21.41
N SER A 190 8.21 0.88 -20.77
CA SER A 190 7.15 1.90 -20.79
C SER A 190 6.90 2.41 -22.21
N LEU A 191 7.97 2.68 -22.96
CA LEU A 191 7.91 3.07 -24.37
C LEU A 191 7.23 1.98 -25.20
N GLY A 192 7.65 0.73 -25.04
CA GLY A 192 7.12 -0.42 -25.77
C GLY A 192 5.62 -0.61 -25.50
N ILE A 193 5.20 -0.57 -24.24
CA ILE A 193 3.79 -0.72 -23.85
C ILE A 193 2.95 0.45 -24.43
N THR A 194 3.43 1.68 -24.31
CA THR A 194 2.72 2.86 -24.82
C THR A 194 2.56 2.81 -26.32
N VAL A 195 3.62 2.49 -27.06
CA VAL A 195 3.58 2.35 -28.52
C VAL A 195 2.67 1.18 -28.93
N ALA A 196 2.78 0.03 -28.29
CA ALA A 196 1.93 -1.12 -28.58
C ALA A 196 0.44 -0.79 -28.35
N THR A 197 0.12 -0.13 -27.26
CA THR A 197 -1.25 0.31 -26.92
C THR A 197 -1.79 1.31 -27.96
N ALA A 198 -0.97 2.28 -28.36
CA ALA A 198 -1.34 3.26 -29.38
C ALA A 198 -1.56 2.61 -30.77
N VAL A 199 -0.67 1.69 -31.15
CA VAL A 199 -0.80 0.94 -32.42
C VAL A 199 -2.06 0.07 -32.41
N ALA A 200 -2.29 -0.69 -31.33
CA ALA A 200 -3.48 -1.53 -31.20
C ALA A 200 -4.77 -0.72 -31.23
N GLY A 201 -4.85 0.41 -30.50
CA GLY A 201 -5.98 1.32 -30.50
C GLY A 201 -6.26 1.93 -31.88
N THR A 202 -5.20 2.33 -32.59
CA THR A 202 -5.29 2.91 -33.92
C THR A 202 -5.72 1.88 -34.96
N LEU A 203 -5.11 0.71 -34.98
CA LEU A 203 -5.45 -0.36 -35.94
C LEU A 203 -6.89 -0.85 -35.74
N SER A 204 -7.36 -0.96 -34.51
CA SER A 204 -8.75 -1.33 -34.22
C SER A 204 -9.74 -0.29 -34.72
N ALA A 205 -9.40 1.00 -34.62
CA ALA A 205 -10.21 2.12 -35.10
C ALA A 205 -10.31 2.17 -36.63
N ILE A 206 -9.18 1.96 -37.31
CA ILE A 206 -9.08 2.03 -38.76
C ILE A 206 -9.69 0.78 -39.44
N GLY A 207 -9.52 -0.40 -38.83
CA GLY A 207 -9.85 -1.70 -39.42
C GLY A 207 -11.30 -1.80 -39.89
N ALA A 208 -12.25 -1.22 -39.21
CA ALA A 208 -13.67 -1.21 -39.56
C ALA A 208 -13.97 -0.40 -40.83
N THR A 209 -13.29 0.72 -41.05
CA THR A 209 -13.54 1.65 -42.17
C THR A 209 -12.72 1.30 -43.40
N VAL A 210 -11.47 0.91 -43.21
CA VAL A 210 -10.55 0.60 -44.32
C VAL A 210 -10.91 -0.75 -45.01
N ARG A 211 -11.68 -1.63 -44.37
CA ARG A 211 -12.16 -2.87 -44.97
C ARG A 211 -13.38 -2.69 -45.88
N LEU A 212 -14.08 -1.55 -45.84
CA LEU A 212 -15.25 -1.28 -46.69
C LEU A 212 -14.85 -1.16 -48.16
N ALA A 213 -15.69 -1.66 -49.05
CA ALA A 213 -15.53 -1.46 -50.47
C ALA A 213 -15.70 0.02 -50.86
N PRO A 214 -14.97 0.56 -51.87
CA PRO A 214 -15.06 1.97 -52.25
C PRO A 214 -16.51 2.44 -52.52
N ALA A 215 -17.27 1.65 -53.24
CA ALA A 215 -18.68 1.95 -53.60
C ALA A 215 -19.59 2.00 -52.35
N GLU A 216 -19.31 1.21 -51.33
CA GLU A 216 -20.07 1.15 -50.09
C GLU A 216 -19.63 2.31 -49.15
N ALA A 217 -18.36 2.70 -49.21
CA ALA A 217 -17.84 3.81 -48.46
C ALA A 217 -18.33 5.17 -48.93
N MET A 218 -18.68 5.33 -50.18
CA MET A 218 -19.26 6.57 -50.78
C MET A 218 -20.76 6.67 -50.52
N ARG A 219 -21.47 5.63 -50.18
CA ARG A 219 -22.91 5.70 -49.87
C ARG A 219 -23.12 6.29 -48.47
N PRO A 220 -24.15 7.16 -48.30
CA PRO A 220 -24.55 7.58 -46.94
C PRO A 220 -24.81 6.37 -46.08
N PRO A 221 -24.47 6.45 -44.76
CA PRO A 221 -24.76 5.33 -43.88
C PRO A 221 -26.23 5.00 -43.89
N ALA A 222 -26.55 3.70 -44.11
CA ALA A 222 -27.93 3.24 -44.17
C ALA A 222 -28.68 3.63 -42.88
N PRO A 223 -29.93 4.09 -42.97
CA PRO A 223 -30.73 4.41 -41.81
C PRO A 223 -30.80 3.19 -40.87
N GLY A 224 -30.55 3.44 -39.60
CA GLY A 224 -30.42 2.36 -38.64
C GLY A 224 -31.73 1.59 -38.45
N ARG A 225 -31.67 0.26 -38.41
CA ARG A 225 -32.81 -0.58 -38.06
C ARG A 225 -33.22 -0.27 -36.60
N PHE A 226 -34.48 0.14 -36.42
CA PHE A 226 -35.05 0.37 -35.10
C PHE A 226 -35.35 -0.96 -34.41
N ARG A 227 -34.60 -1.30 -33.37
CA ARG A 227 -34.93 -2.38 -32.45
C ARG A 227 -35.56 -1.80 -31.20
N ARG A 228 -36.51 -2.52 -30.60
CA ARG A 228 -37.08 -2.12 -29.29
C ARG A 228 -35.98 -2.11 -28.24
N THR A 229 -35.91 -1.05 -27.43
CA THR A 229 -34.96 -0.93 -26.32
C THR A 229 -35.25 -1.95 -25.23
N LEU A 230 -34.25 -2.28 -24.41
CA LEU A 230 -34.43 -3.16 -23.24
C LEU A 230 -35.52 -2.63 -22.31
N LEU A 231 -35.65 -1.30 -22.13
CA LEU A 231 -36.70 -0.67 -21.32
C LEU A 231 -38.10 -0.91 -21.93
N GLU A 232 -38.23 -0.80 -23.24
CA GLU A 232 -39.48 -1.13 -23.94
C GLU A 232 -39.86 -2.60 -23.84
N ARG A 233 -38.85 -3.49 -23.78
CA ARG A 233 -39.04 -4.94 -23.54
C ARG A 233 -39.46 -5.24 -22.11
N LEU A 234 -38.97 -4.45 -21.14
CA LEU A 234 -39.35 -4.54 -19.72
C LEU A 234 -40.70 -3.85 -19.39
N GLY A 235 -41.39 -3.30 -20.41
CA GLY A 235 -42.71 -2.72 -20.25
C GLY A 235 -42.75 -1.37 -19.54
N ILE A 236 -41.60 -0.70 -19.38
CA ILE A 236 -41.52 0.61 -18.75
C ILE A 236 -42.05 1.67 -19.74
N ARG A 237 -43.29 2.13 -19.51
CA ARG A 237 -43.97 3.17 -20.30
C ARG A 237 -43.85 4.51 -19.58
N GLY A 238 -43.65 5.60 -20.32
CA GLY A 238 -43.62 6.96 -19.77
C GLY A 238 -42.23 7.62 -19.76
N VAL A 239 -41.23 7.01 -20.38
CA VAL A 239 -39.90 7.64 -20.55
C VAL A 239 -40.01 8.72 -21.62
N ALA A 240 -39.52 9.94 -21.31
CA ALA A 240 -39.53 11.06 -22.27
C ALA A 240 -38.81 10.67 -23.58
N PRO A 241 -39.29 11.16 -24.75
CA PRO A 241 -38.75 10.79 -26.06
C PRO A 241 -37.23 11.00 -26.18
N ALA A 242 -36.68 12.04 -25.54
CA ALA A 242 -35.25 12.30 -25.50
C ALA A 242 -34.45 11.15 -24.85
N TRP A 243 -34.91 10.63 -23.73
CA TRP A 243 -34.27 9.49 -23.07
C TRP A 243 -34.36 8.21 -23.88
N GLN A 244 -35.50 7.98 -24.57
CA GLN A 244 -35.65 6.84 -25.47
C GLN A 244 -34.63 6.90 -26.60
N MET A 245 -34.38 8.09 -27.19
CA MET A 245 -33.38 8.29 -28.22
C MET A 245 -31.97 8.02 -27.70
N ILE A 246 -31.62 8.49 -26.50
CA ILE A 246 -30.34 8.27 -25.89
C ILE A 246 -30.11 6.76 -25.66
N LEU A 247 -31.06 6.08 -25.04
CA LEU A 247 -30.97 4.64 -24.75
C LEU A 247 -30.86 3.80 -26.03
N ARG A 248 -31.68 4.11 -27.07
CA ARG A 248 -31.55 3.48 -28.37
C ARG A 248 -30.18 3.66 -29.00
N ASN A 249 -29.59 4.86 -28.88
CA ASN A 249 -28.26 5.12 -29.40
C ASN A 249 -27.17 4.35 -28.64
N MET A 250 -27.32 4.23 -27.31
CA MET A 250 -26.44 3.41 -26.46
C MET A 250 -26.53 1.93 -26.80
N GLU A 251 -27.73 1.37 -26.96
CA GLU A 251 -27.93 -0.04 -27.28
C GLU A 251 -27.51 -0.42 -28.72
N ARG A 252 -27.49 0.56 -29.64
CA ARG A 252 -27.01 0.32 -31.01
C ARG A 252 -25.53 0.03 -31.12
N ARG A 253 -24.72 0.53 -30.17
CA ARG A 253 -23.27 0.36 -30.15
C ARG A 253 -22.80 -0.01 -28.75
N PRO A 254 -23.19 -1.20 -28.26
CA PRO A 254 -23.01 -1.56 -26.84
C PRO A 254 -21.55 -1.53 -26.40
N LEU A 255 -20.64 -2.02 -27.24
CA LEU A 255 -19.22 -2.02 -26.91
C LEU A 255 -18.66 -0.58 -26.78
N ARG A 256 -19.03 0.33 -27.69
CA ARG A 256 -18.59 1.74 -27.61
C ARG A 256 -19.16 2.43 -26.38
N THR A 257 -20.42 2.18 -26.07
CA THR A 257 -21.09 2.71 -24.88
C THR A 257 -20.45 2.16 -23.61
N ALA A 258 -20.22 0.84 -23.54
CA ALA A 258 -19.54 0.22 -22.40
C ALA A 258 -18.13 0.77 -22.18
N LEU A 259 -17.35 0.97 -23.24
CA LEU A 259 -16.02 1.58 -23.17
C LEU A 259 -16.07 3.04 -22.72
N SER A 260 -17.07 3.83 -23.19
CA SER A 260 -17.25 5.22 -22.73
C SER A 260 -17.60 5.27 -21.24
N ILE A 261 -18.53 4.44 -20.80
CA ILE A 261 -18.91 4.31 -19.39
C ILE A 261 -17.69 3.87 -18.56
N GLY A 262 -16.97 2.85 -19.04
CA GLY A 262 -15.76 2.35 -18.39
C GLY A 262 -14.66 3.42 -18.25
N GLY A 263 -14.44 4.24 -19.29
CA GLY A 263 -13.48 5.35 -19.26
C GLY A 263 -13.85 6.43 -18.25
N VAL A 264 -15.13 6.83 -18.22
CA VAL A 264 -15.61 7.80 -17.22
C VAL A 264 -15.53 7.21 -15.82
N ALA A 265 -15.97 5.95 -15.64
CA ALA A 265 -15.91 5.27 -14.36
C ALA A 265 -14.47 5.15 -13.83
N ALA A 266 -13.51 4.81 -14.71
CA ALA A 266 -12.10 4.75 -14.34
C ALA A 266 -11.54 6.11 -13.91
N SER A 267 -11.91 7.19 -14.61
CA SER A 267 -11.51 8.55 -14.23
C SER A 267 -12.08 8.96 -12.87
N VAL A 268 -13.35 8.66 -12.61
CA VAL A 268 -13.98 8.91 -11.31
C VAL A 268 -13.34 8.07 -10.21
N ALA A 269 -13.06 6.79 -10.50
CA ALA A 269 -12.42 5.88 -9.55
C ALA A 269 -11.05 6.39 -9.08
N ILE A 270 -10.24 6.98 -9.98
CA ILE A 270 -8.94 7.57 -9.62
C ILE A 270 -9.11 8.76 -8.66
N VAL A 271 -10.08 9.64 -8.93
CA VAL A 271 -10.37 10.79 -8.06
C VAL A 271 -10.88 10.33 -6.69
N VAL A 272 -11.80 9.36 -6.69
CA VAL A 272 -12.32 8.77 -5.43
C VAL A 272 -11.20 8.12 -4.63
N MET A 273 -10.33 7.34 -5.29
CA MET A 273 -9.22 6.68 -4.63
C MET A 273 -8.22 7.67 -4.02
N GLY A 274 -7.88 8.75 -4.75
CA GLY A 274 -6.98 9.79 -4.23
C GLY A 274 -7.54 10.52 -3.02
N ASN A 275 -8.81 10.89 -3.04
CA ASN A 275 -9.47 11.52 -1.89
C ASN A 275 -9.66 10.53 -0.73
N PHE A 276 -10.01 9.28 -1.02
CA PHE A 276 -10.17 8.25 0.01
C PHE A 276 -8.89 8.04 0.83
N ILE A 277 -7.72 8.00 0.17
CA ILE A 277 -6.44 7.86 0.87
C ILE A 277 -6.23 9.01 1.86
N ARG A 278 -6.51 10.23 1.43
CA ARG A 278 -6.41 11.41 2.31
C ARG A 278 -7.38 11.32 3.48
N ASP A 279 -8.67 11.10 3.21
CA ASP A 279 -9.70 11.01 4.25
C ASP A 279 -9.42 9.86 5.23
N ALA A 280 -8.91 8.72 4.71
CA ALA A 280 -8.52 7.59 5.53
C ALA A 280 -7.33 7.93 6.45
N MET A 281 -6.32 8.64 5.94
CA MET A 281 -5.18 9.07 6.77
C MET A 281 -5.60 10.08 7.83
N ASP A 282 -6.40 11.08 7.47
CA ASP A 282 -6.93 12.06 8.43
C ASP A 282 -7.74 11.35 9.52
N HIS A 283 -8.56 10.37 9.16
CA HIS A 283 -9.35 9.60 10.13
C HIS A 283 -8.47 8.69 11.02
N ILE A 284 -7.43 8.07 10.47
CA ILE A 284 -6.46 7.27 11.26
C ILE A 284 -5.74 8.16 12.26
N VAL A 285 -5.24 9.33 11.80
CA VAL A 285 -4.53 10.30 12.67
C VAL A 285 -5.46 10.77 13.78
N ASP A 286 -6.67 11.19 13.46
CA ASP A 286 -7.64 11.67 14.45
C ASP A 286 -7.99 10.58 15.48
N THR A 287 -8.29 9.36 15.00
CA THR A 287 -8.62 8.24 15.90
C THR A 287 -7.43 7.84 16.76
N GLN A 288 -6.23 7.75 16.18
CA GLN A 288 -5.06 7.25 16.90
C GLN A 288 -4.48 8.29 17.88
N PHE A 289 -4.41 9.56 17.47
CA PHE A 289 -3.72 10.59 18.27
C PHE A 289 -4.66 11.48 19.09
N ASN A 290 -5.93 11.60 18.73
CA ASN A 290 -6.89 12.41 19.49
C ASN A 290 -7.83 11.56 20.35
N LEU A 291 -8.24 10.36 19.87
CA LEU A 291 -9.17 9.51 20.61
C LEU A 291 -8.45 8.43 21.43
N ALA A 292 -7.49 7.71 20.84
CA ALA A 292 -6.81 6.61 21.51
C ALA A 292 -5.64 7.09 22.39
N MET A 293 -4.75 7.94 21.87
CA MET A 293 -3.64 8.51 22.59
C MET A 293 -3.97 9.94 23.01
N ARG A 294 -4.35 10.13 24.26
CA ARG A 294 -4.73 11.45 24.81
C ARG A 294 -3.64 12.07 25.68
N SER A 295 -2.51 11.37 25.80
CA SER A 295 -1.36 11.86 26.56
C SER A 295 -0.54 12.87 25.75
N ASP A 296 -0.20 14.00 26.34
CA ASP A 296 0.68 15.03 25.75
C ASP A 296 2.15 14.59 25.76
N VAL A 297 2.56 13.79 26.76
CA VAL A 297 3.93 13.31 26.94
C VAL A 297 3.92 11.84 27.30
N ILE A 298 4.80 11.05 26.65
CA ILE A 298 5.02 9.63 26.95
C ILE A 298 6.48 9.47 27.37
N LEU A 299 6.70 8.83 28.51
CA LEU A 299 8.03 8.47 29.02
C LEU A 299 8.22 6.96 28.93
N TRP A 300 9.29 6.55 28.30
CA TRP A 300 9.71 5.15 28.24
C TRP A 300 10.86 4.92 29.22
N MET A 301 10.68 3.99 30.14
CA MET A 301 11.72 3.58 31.08
C MET A 301 12.60 2.50 30.45
N VAL A 302 13.92 2.60 30.62
CA VAL A 302 14.87 1.57 30.14
C VAL A 302 14.69 0.27 30.92
N GLU A 303 14.42 0.38 32.21
CA GLU A 303 14.11 -0.75 33.09
C GLU A 303 12.74 -0.57 33.73
N ALA A 304 12.07 -1.70 34.05
CA ALA A 304 10.80 -1.65 34.73
C ALA A 304 10.95 -1.01 36.10
N SER A 305 10.20 0.06 36.35
CA SER A 305 10.23 0.83 37.59
C SER A 305 9.00 0.55 38.46
N HIS A 306 9.13 0.79 39.76
CA HIS A 306 8.02 0.63 40.71
C HIS A 306 6.95 1.72 40.49
N ASP A 307 5.68 1.39 40.75
CA ASP A 307 4.53 2.30 40.51
C ASP A 307 4.59 3.61 41.37
N THR A 308 5.43 3.66 42.39
CA THR A 308 5.71 4.88 43.16
C THR A 308 6.25 6.02 42.29
N ALA A 309 7.00 5.71 41.24
CA ALA A 309 7.50 6.72 40.32
C ALA A 309 6.36 7.52 39.66
N ARG A 310 5.21 6.88 39.39
CA ARG A 310 4.00 7.56 38.89
C ARG A 310 3.51 8.64 39.84
N LEU A 311 3.56 8.39 41.17
CA LEU A 311 3.12 9.35 42.17
C LEU A 311 4.04 10.57 42.25
N GLU A 312 5.33 10.39 42.00
CA GLU A 312 6.29 11.51 41.94
C GLU A 312 6.03 12.36 40.70
N VAL A 313 5.83 11.75 39.55
CA VAL A 313 5.47 12.47 38.31
C VAL A 313 4.15 13.22 38.47
N ALA A 314 3.16 12.64 39.14
CA ALA A 314 1.86 13.28 39.39
C ALA A 314 1.95 14.54 40.28
N ARG A 315 3.05 14.73 41.01
CA ARG A 315 3.30 15.91 41.87
C ARG A 315 3.99 17.04 41.13
N LEU A 316 4.44 16.84 39.92
CA LEU A 316 5.12 17.87 39.13
C LEU A 316 4.15 19.00 38.76
N PRO A 317 4.58 20.26 38.86
CA PRO A 317 3.76 21.40 38.44
C PRO A 317 3.37 21.29 36.96
N GLY A 318 2.08 21.44 36.65
CA GLY A 318 1.56 21.35 35.29
C GLY A 318 1.11 19.95 34.85
N VAL A 319 1.30 18.92 35.67
CA VAL A 319 0.78 17.58 35.42
C VAL A 319 -0.63 17.46 35.97
N THR A 320 -1.58 17.09 35.14
CA THR A 320 -3.00 16.94 35.51
C THR A 320 -3.41 15.49 35.74
N SER A 321 -2.83 14.57 34.97
CA SER A 321 -3.11 13.13 35.05
C SER A 321 -1.89 12.33 34.63
N VAL A 322 -1.68 11.16 35.26
CA VAL A 322 -0.59 10.25 34.97
C VAL A 322 -1.10 8.82 35.00
N GLU A 323 -0.90 8.09 33.92
CA GLU A 323 -1.14 6.65 33.84
C GLU A 323 0.16 5.91 33.61
N SER A 324 0.31 4.76 34.26
CA SER A 324 1.42 3.84 34.02
C SER A 324 0.93 2.65 33.18
N GLY A 325 1.71 2.30 32.19
CA GLY A 325 1.55 1.10 31.37
C GLY A 325 2.74 0.16 31.51
N ARG A 326 2.58 -1.07 31.06
CA ARG A 326 3.67 -2.04 30.95
C ARG A 326 3.58 -2.75 29.62
N ASP A 327 4.64 -2.67 28.84
CA ASP A 327 4.76 -3.39 27.57
C ASP A 327 5.71 -4.56 27.77
N VAL A 328 5.20 -5.79 27.57
CA VAL A 328 5.97 -7.03 27.72
C VAL A 328 6.19 -7.64 26.34
N PRO A 329 7.43 -7.73 25.86
CA PRO A 329 7.71 -8.38 24.57
C PRO A 329 7.47 -9.89 24.70
N VAL A 330 6.66 -10.43 23.76
CA VAL A 330 6.24 -11.83 23.80
C VAL A 330 6.27 -12.46 22.40
N ARG A 331 6.24 -13.80 22.43
CA ARG A 331 5.92 -14.59 21.26
C ARG A 331 4.63 -15.35 21.50
N PHE A 332 3.66 -15.13 20.64
CA PHE A 332 2.43 -15.91 20.59
C PHE A 332 2.65 -17.14 19.71
N THR A 333 2.25 -18.30 20.18
CA THR A 333 2.38 -19.56 19.43
C THR A 333 1.09 -20.35 19.51
N ARG A 334 0.63 -20.83 18.33
CA ARG A 334 -0.47 -21.78 18.21
C ARG A 334 -0.15 -22.80 17.13
N GLY A 335 0.13 -24.03 17.55
CA GLY A 335 0.58 -25.08 16.62
C GLY A 335 1.83 -24.66 15.84
N PRO A 336 1.81 -24.69 14.50
CA PRO A 336 2.97 -24.31 13.69
C PRO A 336 3.11 -22.77 13.50
N VAL A 337 2.10 -22.00 13.87
CA VAL A 337 2.09 -20.54 13.67
C VAL A 337 2.65 -19.83 14.89
N SER A 338 3.59 -18.93 14.67
CA SER A 338 4.23 -18.13 15.71
C SER A 338 4.36 -16.69 15.25
N GLU A 339 3.98 -15.76 16.14
CA GLU A 339 4.05 -14.32 15.89
C GLU A 339 4.71 -13.62 17.06
N ARG A 340 5.59 -12.67 16.75
CA ARG A 340 6.17 -11.76 17.74
C ARG A 340 5.30 -10.53 17.92
N GLY A 341 5.26 -10.04 19.17
CA GLY A 341 4.55 -8.82 19.50
C GLY A 341 4.86 -8.41 20.93
N ALA A 342 4.03 -7.55 21.46
CA ALA A 342 4.05 -7.20 22.86
C ALA A 342 2.63 -7.31 23.43
N ILE A 343 2.54 -7.68 24.71
CA ILE A 343 1.32 -7.49 25.50
C ILE A 343 1.43 -6.13 26.15
N GLN A 344 0.48 -5.25 25.84
CA GLN A 344 0.39 -3.92 26.41
C GLN A 344 -0.57 -3.96 27.59
N GLY A 345 -0.01 -3.72 28.79
CA GLY A 345 -0.77 -3.72 30.03
C GLY A 345 -1.21 -2.32 30.41
N TYR A 346 -2.51 -2.11 30.50
CA TYR A 346 -3.13 -0.85 30.92
C TYR A 346 -4.05 -1.06 32.12
N ALA A 347 -4.52 0.03 32.71
CA ALA A 347 -5.60 -0.02 33.69
C ALA A 347 -6.88 -0.59 33.05
N ALA A 348 -7.79 -1.09 33.86
CA ALA A 348 -9.06 -1.67 33.37
C ALA A 348 -9.88 -0.65 32.56
N ASP A 349 -9.88 0.63 32.97
CA ASP A 349 -10.50 1.74 32.24
C ASP A 349 -9.49 2.87 32.03
N PRO A 350 -8.65 2.79 30.98
CA PRO A 350 -7.60 3.76 30.76
C PRO A 350 -8.17 5.06 30.14
N GLU A 351 -7.74 6.23 30.62
CA GLU A 351 -8.17 7.52 30.12
C GLU A 351 -7.18 8.16 29.14
N LEU A 352 -5.88 7.99 29.38
CA LEU A 352 -4.83 8.61 28.56
C LEU A 352 -4.42 7.75 27.36
N ARG A 353 -4.60 6.44 27.45
CA ARG A 353 -4.30 5.51 26.37
C ARG A 353 -5.42 4.47 26.23
N ARG A 354 -6.36 4.75 25.36
CA ARG A 354 -7.59 3.97 25.19
C ARG A 354 -7.45 2.97 24.05
N ILE A 355 -8.11 1.84 24.18
CA ILE A 355 -8.26 0.86 23.12
C ILE A 355 -9.54 1.21 22.35
N ILE A 356 -9.38 1.79 21.16
CA ILE A 356 -10.49 2.32 20.36
C ILE A 356 -10.70 1.44 19.12
N ASP A 357 -11.96 1.00 18.92
CA ASP A 357 -12.34 0.26 17.73
C ASP A 357 -12.50 1.19 16.50
N ILE A 358 -12.60 0.61 15.29
CA ILE A 358 -12.80 1.37 14.04
C ILE A 358 -14.09 2.22 14.03
N ARG A 359 -14.99 2.05 15.00
CA ARG A 359 -16.22 2.82 15.15
C ARG A 359 -16.08 3.91 16.21
N GLY A 360 -14.89 4.13 16.73
CA GLY A 360 -14.59 5.13 17.77
C GLY A 360 -15.08 4.74 19.18
N ARG A 361 -15.38 3.46 19.44
CA ARG A 361 -15.83 2.99 20.74
C ARG A 361 -14.68 2.42 21.54
N GLN A 362 -14.61 2.74 22.81
CA GLN A 362 -13.64 2.17 23.74
C GLN A 362 -13.95 0.71 24.03
N THR A 363 -12.93 -0.14 23.95
CA THR A 363 -13.01 -1.55 24.33
C THR A 363 -12.45 -1.69 25.74
N PRO A 364 -13.25 -2.12 26.73
CA PRO A 364 -12.76 -2.34 28.09
C PRO A 364 -11.85 -3.56 28.14
N LEU A 365 -10.89 -3.52 29.05
CA LEU A 365 -10.04 -4.67 29.35
C LEU A 365 -10.75 -5.57 30.37
N PRO A 366 -10.84 -6.88 30.13
CA PRO A 366 -11.31 -7.84 31.13
C PRO A 366 -10.29 -7.98 32.25
N ASP A 367 -10.75 -8.37 33.44
CA ASP A 367 -9.90 -8.59 34.61
C ASP A 367 -8.87 -9.70 34.38
N ASP A 368 -9.15 -10.65 33.46
CA ASP A 368 -8.25 -11.73 33.07
C ASP A 368 -8.37 -12.06 31.59
N GLY A 369 -7.29 -12.62 31.02
CA GLY A 369 -7.21 -13.00 29.62
C GLY A 369 -6.73 -11.88 28.69
N LEU A 370 -6.51 -12.24 27.44
CA LEU A 370 -5.98 -11.37 26.39
C LEU A 370 -7.10 -10.72 25.57
N VAL A 371 -6.94 -9.46 25.26
CA VAL A 371 -7.66 -8.78 24.18
C VAL A 371 -6.68 -8.63 23.01
N MET A 372 -7.01 -9.14 21.83
CA MET A 372 -6.15 -9.03 20.65
C MET A 372 -6.84 -8.27 19.51
N THR A 373 -6.04 -7.65 18.66
CA THR A 373 -6.59 -7.16 17.39
C THR A 373 -7.09 -8.33 16.54
N ASP A 374 -8.21 -8.15 15.84
CA ASP A 374 -8.78 -9.16 14.93
C ASP A 374 -7.75 -9.69 13.92
N ARG A 375 -6.82 -8.83 13.50
CA ARG A 375 -5.76 -9.20 12.56
C ARG A 375 -4.79 -10.20 13.18
N LEU A 376 -4.37 -9.96 14.43
CA LEU A 376 -3.46 -10.86 15.15
C LEU A 376 -4.14 -12.19 15.45
N ALA A 377 -5.39 -12.15 15.95
CA ALA A 377 -6.18 -13.34 16.21
C ALA A 377 -6.37 -14.19 14.95
N ARG A 378 -6.73 -13.59 13.81
CA ARG A 378 -6.83 -14.31 12.52
C ARG A 378 -5.50 -14.88 12.05
N LYS A 379 -4.39 -14.14 12.20
CA LYS A 379 -3.06 -14.60 11.80
C LYS A 379 -2.63 -15.83 12.57
N LEU A 380 -2.96 -15.88 13.86
CA LEU A 380 -2.75 -17.04 14.75
C LEU A 380 -3.83 -18.12 14.63
N GLY A 381 -4.91 -17.85 13.89
CA GLY A 381 -6.06 -18.76 13.77
C GLY A 381 -6.88 -18.90 15.05
N LEU A 382 -6.83 -17.92 15.96
CA LEU A 382 -7.52 -17.92 17.26
C LEU A 382 -8.97 -17.45 17.14
N ARG A 383 -9.82 -18.01 18.01
CA ARG A 383 -11.19 -17.56 18.29
C ARG A 383 -11.30 -17.17 19.76
N ILE A 384 -12.25 -16.34 20.09
CA ILE A 384 -12.57 -15.99 21.48
C ILE A 384 -12.83 -17.28 22.27
N GLY A 385 -12.17 -17.41 23.42
CA GLY A 385 -12.18 -18.58 24.26
C GLY A 385 -11.01 -19.56 24.01
N ASP A 386 -10.27 -19.42 22.91
CA ASP A 386 -9.12 -20.30 22.64
C ASP A 386 -7.92 -19.93 23.52
N ALA A 387 -7.14 -20.95 23.86
CA ALA A 387 -5.88 -20.79 24.55
C ALA A 387 -4.72 -20.55 23.57
N VAL A 388 -3.82 -19.66 23.90
CA VAL A 388 -2.59 -19.36 23.18
C VAL A 388 -1.39 -19.48 24.08
N GLN A 389 -0.32 -20.08 23.58
CA GLN A 389 0.96 -20.10 24.28
C GLN A 389 1.67 -18.76 24.07
N VAL A 390 2.06 -18.16 25.18
CA VAL A 390 2.73 -16.86 25.23
C VAL A 390 4.09 -17.07 25.89
N GLN A 391 5.14 -16.96 25.10
CA GLN A 391 6.50 -16.97 25.61
C GLN A 391 6.94 -15.54 25.88
N VAL A 392 7.22 -15.22 27.11
CA VAL A 392 7.81 -13.93 27.52
C VAL A 392 9.24 -13.86 27.01
N LEU A 393 9.63 -12.74 26.38
CA LEU A 393 10.96 -12.57 25.78
C LEU A 393 11.92 -11.75 26.68
N GLU A 394 11.47 -11.33 27.85
CA GLU A 394 12.27 -10.64 28.87
C GLU A 394 12.37 -11.46 30.18
N GLY A 395 13.27 -11.08 31.04
CA GLY A 395 13.44 -11.69 32.37
C GLY A 395 13.61 -13.22 32.34
N ARG A 396 12.79 -13.94 33.10
CA ARG A 396 12.84 -15.40 33.22
C ARG A 396 12.36 -16.17 32.00
N ARG A 397 11.87 -15.50 30.94
CA ARG A 397 11.40 -16.10 29.67
C ARG A 397 10.43 -17.29 29.87
N GLN A 398 9.48 -17.10 30.75
CA GLN A 398 8.45 -18.10 31.01
C GLN A 398 7.51 -18.25 29.81
N THR A 399 6.99 -19.47 29.66
CA THR A 399 5.91 -19.74 28.71
C THR A 399 4.63 -19.93 29.48
N LEU A 400 3.65 -19.10 29.20
CA LEU A 400 2.33 -19.08 29.81
C LEU A 400 1.28 -19.51 28.80
N THR A 401 0.18 -20.04 29.27
CA THR A 401 -0.99 -20.29 28.44
C THR A 401 -2.05 -19.31 28.86
N LEU A 402 -2.41 -18.39 27.94
CA LEU A 402 -3.41 -17.36 28.18
C LEU A 402 -4.62 -17.58 27.26
N THR A 403 -5.79 -17.19 27.74
CA THR A 403 -7.05 -17.29 26.99
C THR A 403 -7.31 -15.99 26.24
N LEU A 404 -7.75 -16.09 24.99
CA LEU A 404 -8.24 -14.95 24.23
C LEU A 404 -9.65 -14.59 24.71
N ALA A 405 -9.76 -13.55 25.54
CA ALA A 405 -11.02 -13.12 26.13
C ALA A 405 -11.89 -12.31 25.16
N ALA A 406 -11.26 -11.44 24.36
CA ALA A 406 -11.96 -10.63 23.39
C ALA A 406 -11.08 -10.28 22.19
N THR A 407 -11.71 -9.83 21.10
CA THR A 407 -11.01 -9.21 19.97
C THR A 407 -11.48 -7.78 19.76
N VAL A 408 -10.58 -6.93 19.27
CA VAL A 408 -10.86 -5.55 18.91
C VAL A 408 -10.45 -5.30 17.47
N GLN A 409 -11.31 -4.59 16.74
CA GLN A 409 -11.02 -4.19 15.37
C GLN A 409 -10.38 -2.79 15.38
N GLU A 410 -9.06 -2.75 15.46
CA GLU A 410 -8.29 -1.51 15.39
C GLU A 410 -7.89 -1.15 13.95
N MET A 411 -7.63 0.12 13.71
CA MET A 411 -7.18 0.61 12.40
C MET A 411 -5.75 0.17 12.09
N MET A 412 -4.87 0.15 13.09
CA MET A 412 -3.45 -0.13 12.95
C MET A 412 -2.96 -1.20 13.94
N GLY A 413 -1.91 -1.92 13.51
CA GLY A 413 -1.12 -2.79 14.38
C GLY A 413 -1.61 -4.23 14.51
N LEU A 414 -0.75 -5.03 15.12
CA LEU A 414 -0.97 -6.41 15.57
C LEU A 414 -0.79 -6.41 17.09
N ASN A 415 -1.75 -5.80 17.78
CA ASN A 415 -1.64 -5.52 19.21
C ASN A 415 -2.31 -6.60 20.06
N ALA A 416 -1.79 -6.80 21.25
CA ALA A 416 -2.40 -7.59 22.30
C ALA A 416 -2.40 -6.79 23.60
N TYR A 417 -3.50 -6.84 24.33
CA TYR A 417 -3.74 -6.06 25.53
C TYR A 417 -4.14 -6.95 26.67
N MET A 418 -3.80 -6.56 27.87
CA MET A 418 -4.20 -7.21 29.10
C MET A 418 -4.36 -6.16 30.22
N GLU A 419 -5.15 -6.46 31.23
CA GLU A 419 -5.19 -5.61 32.42
C GLU A 419 -3.82 -5.67 33.10
N ARG A 420 -3.32 -4.52 33.52
CA ARG A 420 -1.94 -4.38 34.02
C ARG A 420 -1.63 -5.18 35.27
N GLN A 421 -2.64 -5.39 36.15
CA GLN A 421 -2.45 -6.15 37.39
C GLN A 421 -2.42 -7.65 37.13
N ALA A 422 -3.05 -8.11 36.04
CA ALA A 422 -3.03 -9.50 35.61
C ALA A 422 -1.76 -9.84 34.79
N LEU A 423 -1.05 -8.83 34.25
CA LEU A 423 0.20 -8.94 33.51
C LEU A 423 1.41 -8.92 34.45
#